data_75bac4529924f0cbd9a10f516fd5199a
#
_entry.id   75bac4529924f0cbd9a10f516fd5199a
#
_cell.length_a   1.000
_cell.length_b   1.000
_cell.length_c   1.000
_cell.angle_alpha   90.00
_cell.angle_beta   90.00
_cell.angle_gamma   90.00
#
_symmetry.space_group_name_H-M   'P 1'
#
loop_
_entity.id
_entity.type
_entity.pdbx_description
1 polymer ?
#
loop_
_entity_poly.entity_id
_entity_poly.type
_entity_poly.pdbx_seq_one_letter_code
_entity_poly.pdbx_strand_id
1 'polypeptide(L)'
;MEKINVLVTGACGVTSRSVVRSLNKSELFKDRLRFIGTDVCYNRYGIYEGLYDKVYKVPGYNAPDYREVMERIIADNDIQYAVIIPEPEVLYWSEHPFDVRFHRIPPKFAKSVLSKLSLYQQLEGTGLTPSYQLIPKDIRQEDIRLDFPLWIRDYSEGTTSGMGSFMPKDFEQLRSWLNINEGIDTFMLSEYLPGRNLACFLLYDNGELLKYGVAERQVYLMAKVAVSRITGNTNQGKLLNDEKVFEVARNAVERIAGLTGEPMNGLVVVDLKEDASGNPMVTEINIRHVAFTSSFANAGLNFAETQFLLLTGRKDEITPDKTITFPKDNLILRDVDGLPIYLESFPEVNPGES
;
A
#
# COMPACT_ATOMS: atom_id res chain seq x y z
N MET A 1 -28.42 -9.59 15.74
CA MET A 1 -27.30 -10.50 15.44
C MET A 1 -26.06 -9.91 16.07
N GLU A 2 -25.25 -10.75 16.68
CA GLU A 2 -23.95 -10.34 17.24
C GLU A 2 -23.04 -9.84 16.10
N LYS A 3 -22.35 -8.72 16.32
CA LYS A 3 -21.43 -8.17 15.32
C LYS A 3 -20.13 -8.96 15.30
N ILE A 4 -19.53 -9.09 14.14
CA ILE A 4 -18.21 -9.67 13.95
C ILE A 4 -17.16 -8.61 14.31
N ASN A 5 -16.27 -8.91 15.23
CA ASN A 5 -15.20 -8.00 15.65
C ASN A 5 -13.97 -8.13 14.74
N VAL A 6 -13.55 -7.02 14.15
CA VAL A 6 -12.45 -6.94 13.18
C VAL A 6 -11.39 -5.97 13.68
N LEU A 7 -10.18 -6.47 13.82
CA LEU A 7 -9.01 -5.63 14.07
C LEU A 7 -8.52 -5.01 12.76
N VAL A 8 -8.18 -3.72 12.78
CA VAL A 8 -7.54 -3.03 11.65
C VAL A 8 -6.33 -2.27 12.17
N THR A 9 -5.14 -2.64 11.71
CA THR A 9 -3.90 -1.98 12.13
C THR A 9 -3.61 -0.72 11.32
N GLY A 10 -2.80 0.21 11.86
CA GLY A 10 -2.54 1.52 11.24
C GLY A 10 -3.81 2.37 11.12
N ALA A 11 -4.70 2.31 12.10
CA ALA A 11 -6.06 2.86 12.06
C ALA A 11 -6.13 4.36 11.78
N CYS A 12 -5.10 5.12 12.16
CA CYS A 12 -5.03 6.56 11.92
C CYS A 12 -4.67 6.90 10.46
N GLY A 13 -4.18 5.92 9.70
CA GLY A 13 -3.80 6.08 8.31
C GLY A 13 -4.98 6.12 7.33
N VAL A 14 -4.80 6.82 6.22
CA VAL A 14 -5.82 6.91 5.15
C VAL A 14 -6.14 5.56 4.51
N THR A 15 -5.18 4.64 4.51
CA THR A 15 -5.34 3.30 3.92
C THR A 15 -6.29 2.44 4.76
N SER A 16 -6.09 2.36 6.06
CA SER A 16 -6.92 1.59 6.97
C SER A 16 -8.36 2.10 6.94
N ARG A 17 -8.56 3.42 6.99
CA ARG A 17 -9.88 4.04 6.84
C ARG A 17 -10.54 3.71 5.50
N SER A 18 -9.74 3.63 4.41
CA SER A 18 -10.24 3.24 3.08
C SER A 18 -10.78 1.80 3.07
N VAL A 19 -10.13 0.87 3.79
CA VAL A 19 -10.62 -0.51 3.94
C VAL A 19 -11.93 -0.55 4.71
N VAL A 20 -12.00 0.13 5.86
CA VAL A 20 -13.23 0.18 6.68
C VAL A 20 -14.39 0.78 5.90
N ARG A 21 -14.18 1.88 5.16
CA ARG A 21 -15.20 2.44 4.27
C ARG A 21 -15.68 1.44 3.22
N SER A 22 -14.75 0.65 2.65
CA SER A 22 -15.08 -0.36 1.65
C SER A 22 -15.93 -1.49 2.23
N LEU A 23 -15.63 -1.94 3.45
CA LEU A 23 -16.43 -2.95 4.16
C LEU A 23 -17.79 -2.40 4.59
N ASN A 24 -17.87 -1.14 5.05
CA ASN A 24 -19.13 -0.49 5.38
C ASN A 24 -20.03 -0.25 4.16
N LYS A 25 -19.45 -0.22 2.95
CA LYS A 25 -20.21 -0.12 1.70
C LYS A 25 -20.76 -1.48 1.24
N SER A 26 -20.23 -2.57 1.72
CA SER A 26 -20.65 -3.92 1.37
C SER A 26 -22.06 -4.22 1.88
N GLU A 27 -22.98 -4.56 1.00
CA GLU A 27 -24.33 -4.99 1.41
C GLU A 27 -24.30 -6.31 2.21
N LEU A 28 -23.24 -7.11 2.04
CA LEU A 28 -23.06 -8.39 2.75
C LEU A 28 -22.59 -8.20 4.19
N PHE A 29 -21.83 -7.12 4.45
CA PHE A 29 -21.17 -6.89 5.75
C PHE A 29 -21.59 -5.60 6.45
N LYS A 30 -22.31 -4.71 5.77
CA LYS A 30 -22.83 -3.48 6.34
C LYS A 30 -23.57 -3.75 7.65
N ASP A 31 -23.28 -2.94 8.66
CA ASP A 31 -23.85 -3.03 10.01
C ASP A 31 -23.59 -4.34 10.77
N ARG A 32 -22.86 -5.29 10.16
CA ARG A 32 -22.51 -6.58 10.77
C ARG A 32 -21.11 -6.62 11.37
N LEU A 33 -20.27 -5.62 11.05
CA LEU A 33 -18.90 -5.53 11.53
C LEU A 33 -18.77 -4.51 12.64
N ARG A 34 -17.88 -4.80 13.57
CA ARG A 34 -17.40 -3.87 14.59
C ARG A 34 -15.90 -3.74 14.43
N PHE A 35 -15.41 -2.52 14.21
CA PHE A 35 -13.99 -2.28 13.94
C PHE A 35 -13.27 -1.79 15.18
N ILE A 36 -12.18 -2.47 15.49
CA ILE A 36 -11.21 -2.11 16.52
C ILE A 36 -9.92 -1.70 15.81
N GLY A 37 -9.47 -0.47 16.03
CA GLY A 37 -8.27 0.07 15.42
C GLY A 37 -7.06 -0.02 16.34
N THR A 38 -5.86 -0.23 15.78
CA THR A 38 -4.58 -0.06 16.49
C THR A 38 -3.64 0.82 15.68
N ASP A 39 -2.83 1.67 16.35
CA ASP A 39 -1.82 2.50 15.70
C ASP A 39 -0.67 2.83 16.66
N VAL A 40 0.55 2.96 16.13
CA VAL A 40 1.73 3.40 16.88
C VAL A 40 1.71 4.89 17.18
N CYS A 41 1.05 5.66 16.33
CA CYS A 41 0.91 7.10 16.48
C CYS A 41 -0.29 7.45 17.35
N TYR A 42 -0.08 8.34 18.32
CA TYR A 42 -1.18 8.98 19.03
C TYR A 42 -1.83 10.07 18.16
N ASN A 43 -2.14 9.69 16.92
CA ASN A 43 -2.77 10.54 15.95
C ASN A 43 -4.30 10.38 16.05
N ARG A 44 -5.00 11.46 16.31
CA ARG A 44 -6.44 11.48 16.58
C ARG A 44 -7.31 11.21 15.35
N TYR A 45 -6.70 11.10 14.16
CA TYR A 45 -7.44 10.77 12.93
C TYR A 45 -8.07 9.37 12.91
N GLY A 46 -7.66 8.45 13.78
CA GLY A 46 -8.34 7.16 13.93
C GLY A 46 -9.81 7.29 14.34
N ILE A 47 -10.17 8.37 15.06
CA ILE A 47 -11.55 8.64 15.51
C ILE A 47 -12.29 9.66 14.63
N TYR A 48 -11.58 10.32 13.71
CA TYR A 48 -12.09 11.48 12.96
C TYR A 48 -13.42 11.21 12.22
N GLU A 49 -13.57 10.04 11.61
CA GLU A 49 -14.75 9.68 10.83
C GLU A 49 -15.74 8.80 11.60
N GLY A 50 -15.47 8.46 12.85
CA GLY A 50 -16.29 7.52 13.62
C GLY A 50 -16.32 6.11 13.03
N LEU A 51 -15.28 5.69 12.32
CA LEU A 51 -15.20 4.40 11.64
C LEU A 51 -14.88 3.24 12.58
N TYR A 52 -14.28 3.52 13.73
CA TYR A 52 -13.87 2.53 14.72
C TYR A 52 -14.62 2.71 16.01
N ASP A 53 -15.03 1.60 16.62
CA ASP A 53 -15.64 1.60 17.97
C ASP A 53 -14.60 1.96 19.04
N LYS A 54 -13.36 1.51 18.84
CA LYS A 54 -12.20 1.81 19.69
C LYS A 54 -10.94 1.94 18.86
N VAL A 55 -10.02 2.79 19.29
CA VAL A 55 -8.66 2.89 18.71
C VAL A 55 -7.64 2.84 19.83
N TYR A 56 -6.76 1.85 19.78
CA TYR A 56 -5.70 1.64 20.75
C TYR A 56 -4.37 2.18 20.22
N LYS A 57 -3.63 2.89 21.07
CA LYS A 57 -2.21 3.13 20.83
C LYS A 57 -1.43 1.87 21.22
N VAL A 58 -0.58 1.40 20.30
CA VAL A 58 0.23 0.21 20.50
C VAL A 58 1.72 0.51 20.30
N PRO A 59 2.65 -0.28 20.87
CA PRO A 59 4.06 -0.18 20.53
C PRO A 59 4.32 -0.56 19.07
N GLY A 60 5.49 -0.21 18.54
CA GLY A 60 5.91 -0.64 17.20
C GLY A 60 6.07 -2.17 17.14
N TYR A 61 5.89 -2.76 15.97
CA TYR A 61 5.95 -4.22 15.75
C TYR A 61 7.27 -4.87 16.20
N ASN A 62 8.35 -4.08 16.27
CA ASN A 62 9.68 -4.50 16.72
C ASN A 62 9.92 -4.29 18.22
N ALA A 63 8.98 -3.74 18.96
CA ALA A 63 9.07 -3.58 20.39
C ALA A 63 8.88 -4.94 21.12
N PRO A 64 9.58 -5.18 22.23
CA PRO A 64 9.53 -6.48 22.93
C PRO A 64 8.13 -6.86 23.42
N ASP A 65 7.31 -5.88 23.75
CA ASP A 65 5.96 -6.02 24.29
C ASP A 65 4.85 -6.00 23.23
N TYR A 66 5.18 -5.75 21.95
CA TYR A 66 4.19 -5.66 20.88
C TYR A 66 3.24 -6.86 20.83
N ARG A 67 3.80 -8.09 20.86
CA ARG A 67 3.01 -9.30 20.79
C ARG A 67 2.04 -9.43 21.95
N GLU A 68 2.51 -9.22 23.17
CA GLU A 68 1.68 -9.31 24.39
C GLU A 68 0.54 -8.29 24.36
N VAL A 69 0.83 -7.04 23.96
CA VAL A 69 -0.17 -5.98 23.83
C VAL A 69 -1.23 -6.34 22.79
N MET A 70 -0.82 -6.85 21.63
CA MET A 70 -1.76 -7.24 20.58
C MET A 70 -2.61 -8.43 20.98
N GLU A 71 -2.06 -9.46 21.63
CA GLU A 71 -2.81 -10.62 22.12
C GLU A 71 -3.85 -10.20 23.16
N ARG A 72 -3.53 -9.27 24.05
CA ARG A 72 -4.48 -8.70 25.02
C ARG A 72 -5.62 -7.96 24.32
N ILE A 73 -5.33 -7.09 23.36
CA ILE A 73 -6.36 -6.37 22.60
C ILE A 73 -7.28 -7.35 21.86
N ILE A 74 -6.71 -8.40 21.26
CA ILE A 74 -7.47 -9.45 20.59
C ILE A 74 -8.42 -10.14 21.55
N ALA A 75 -7.94 -10.54 22.72
CA ALA A 75 -8.75 -11.21 23.74
C ALA A 75 -9.84 -10.29 24.33
N ASP A 76 -9.48 -9.08 24.74
CA ASP A 76 -10.38 -8.12 25.40
C ASP A 76 -11.54 -7.63 24.50
N ASN A 77 -11.37 -7.78 23.19
CA ASN A 77 -12.37 -7.34 22.21
C ASN A 77 -12.98 -8.49 21.39
N ASP A 78 -12.75 -9.74 21.77
CA ASP A 78 -13.24 -10.95 21.06
C ASP A 78 -13.00 -10.86 19.55
N ILE A 79 -11.77 -10.51 19.13
CA ILE A 79 -11.42 -10.33 17.72
C ILE A 79 -11.37 -11.68 17.01
N GLN A 80 -12.15 -11.81 15.93
CA GLN A 80 -12.16 -13.00 15.09
C GLN A 80 -11.32 -12.84 13.82
N TYR A 81 -11.24 -11.62 13.28
CA TYR A 81 -10.60 -11.32 12.01
C TYR A 81 -9.71 -10.09 12.11
N ALA A 82 -8.64 -10.06 11.30
CA ALA A 82 -7.75 -8.92 11.25
C ALA A 82 -7.42 -8.49 9.81
N VAL A 83 -7.28 -7.18 9.62
CA VAL A 83 -6.76 -6.56 8.40
C VAL A 83 -5.50 -5.79 8.76
N ILE A 84 -4.36 -6.27 8.28
CA ILE A 84 -3.05 -5.71 8.60
C ILE A 84 -2.65 -4.75 7.49
N ILE A 85 -2.28 -3.51 7.85
CA ILE A 85 -2.02 -2.45 6.87
C ILE A 85 -0.56 -1.97 6.84
N PRO A 86 0.09 -1.59 7.94
CA PRO A 86 1.51 -1.20 7.88
C PRO A 86 2.37 -2.36 7.35
N GLU A 87 3.14 -2.14 6.29
CA GLU A 87 3.88 -3.21 5.62
C GLU A 87 4.86 -3.96 6.54
N PRO A 88 5.57 -3.29 7.47
CA PRO A 88 6.39 -4.01 8.44
C PRO A 88 5.55 -4.92 9.36
N GLU A 89 4.33 -4.51 9.74
CA GLU A 89 3.41 -5.37 10.49
C GLU A 89 2.90 -6.53 9.64
N VAL A 90 2.59 -6.31 8.34
CA VAL A 90 2.19 -7.39 7.42
C VAL A 90 3.24 -8.49 7.39
N LEU A 91 4.52 -8.12 7.26
CA LEU A 91 5.62 -9.09 7.30
C LEU A 91 5.71 -9.78 8.67
N TYR A 92 5.69 -9.01 9.77
CA TYR A 92 5.76 -9.56 11.12
C TYR A 92 4.64 -10.57 11.39
N TRP A 93 3.38 -10.23 11.06
CA TRP A 93 2.22 -11.11 11.23
C TRP A 93 2.29 -12.34 10.32
N SER A 94 2.88 -12.20 9.15
CA SER A 94 3.09 -13.33 8.23
C SER A 94 4.13 -14.32 8.76
N GLU A 95 5.14 -13.85 9.46
CA GLU A 95 6.16 -14.70 10.09
C GLU A 95 5.73 -15.23 11.46
N HIS A 96 4.99 -14.42 12.22
CA HIS A 96 4.57 -14.68 13.60
C HIS A 96 3.05 -14.55 13.75
N PRO A 97 2.25 -15.47 13.18
CA PRO A 97 0.80 -15.37 13.17
C PRO A 97 0.19 -15.32 14.58
N PHE A 98 -0.88 -14.55 14.71
CA PHE A 98 -1.74 -14.48 15.89
C PHE A 98 -2.94 -15.44 15.72
N ASP A 99 -3.62 -15.77 16.81
CA ASP A 99 -4.79 -16.65 16.80
C ASP A 99 -6.06 -15.89 16.38
N VAL A 100 -6.00 -15.31 15.18
CA VAL A 100 -7.13 -14.65 14.49
C VAL A 100 -7.02 -14.93 12.99
N ARG A 101 -8.11 -14.85 12.27
CA ARG A 101 -8.09 -15.05 10.81
C ARG A 101 -7.68 -13.76 10.11
N PHE A 102 -6.64 -13.84 9.28
CA PHE A 102 -6.19 -12.73 8.43
C PHE A 102 -5.58 -13.27 7.13
N HIS A 103 -5.50 -12.44 6.10
CA HIS A 103 -4.80 -12.82 4.87
C HIS A 103 -3.29 -12.74 5.10
N ARG A 104 -2.68 -13.92 5.14
CA ARG A 104 -1.25 -14.06 5.30
C ARG A 104 -0.57 -13.93 3.94
N ILE A 105 0.11 -12.84 3.70
CA ILE A 105 1.00 -12.69 2.54
C ILE A 105 2.17 -13.67 2.71
N PRO A 106 2.62 -14.37 1.65
CA PRO A 106 3.77 -15.28 1.74
C PRO A 106 5.01 -14.53 2.21
N PRO A 107 5.68 -14.95 3.33
CA PRO A 107 6.75 -14.18 3.94
C PRO A 107 7.96 -13.93 3.03
N LYS A 108 8.34 -14.91 2.21
CA LYS A 108 9.47 -14.74 1.27
C LYS A 108 9.13 -13.75 0.17
N PHE A 109 7.88 -13.80 -0.34
CA PHE A 109 7.40 -12.80 -1.29
C PHE A 109 7.43 -11.40 -0.66
N ALA A 110 6.87 -11.24 0.54
CA ALA A 110 6.86 -9.96 1.26
C ALA A 110 8.29 -9.39 1.39
N LYS A 111 9.26 -10.18 1.85
CA LYS A 111 10.67 -9.77 1.96
C LYS A 111 11.27 -9.34 0.62
N SER A 112 10.90 -10.02 -0.47
CA SER A 112 11.44 -9.73 -1.80
C SER A 112 10.97 -8.37 -2.36
N VAL A 113 9.83 -7.85 -1.91
CA VAL A 113 9.22 -6.63 -2.47
C VAL A 113 9.25 -5.41 -1.54
N LEU A 114 9.49 -5.60 -0.25
CA LEU A 114 9.56 -4.49 0.72
C LEU A 114 10.74 -3.54 0.46
N SER A 115 11.88 -4.07 0.01
CA SER A 115 13.01 -3.27 -0.45
C SER A 115 12.88 -2.99 -1.94
N LYS A 116 12.94 -1.71 -2.33
CA LYS A 116 12.91 -1.31 -3.75
C LYS A 116 14.08 -1.91 -4.53
N LEU A 117 15.26 -2.00 -3.90
CA LEU A 117 16.41 -2.63 -4.51
C LEU A 117 16.18 -4.13 -4.74
N SER A 118 15.68 -4.83 -3.72
CA SER A 118 15.36 -6.26 -3.84
C SER A 118 14.33 -6.50 -4.95
N LEU A 119 13.26 -5.70 -5.00
CA LEU A 119 12.25 -5.75 -6.07
C LEU A 119 12.89 -5.65 -7.46
N TYR A 120 13.77 -4.65 -7.67
CA TYR A 120 14.40 -4.43 -8.98
C TYR A 120 15.35 -5.57 -9.33
N GLN A 121 16.10 -6.10 -8.36
CA GLN A 121 16.96 -7.28 -8.55
C GLN A 121 16.17 -8.53 -8.93
N GLN A 122 15.00 -8.77 -8.31
CA GLN A 122 14.12 -9.91 -8.65
C GLN A 122 13.56 -9.81 -10.09
N LEU A 123 13.39 -8.60 -10.60
CA LEU A 123 12.87 -8.33 -11.93
C LEU A 123 13.94 -7.97 -12.96
N GLU A 124 15.23 -8.06 -12.59
CA GLU A 124 16.34 -7.76 -13.50
C GLU A 124 16.29 -8.62 -14.76
N GLY A 125 16.57 -8.00 -15.92
CA GLY A 125 16.56 -8.66 -17.23
C GLY A 125 15.17 -8.99 -17.78
N THR A 126 14.09 -8.66 -17.08
CA THR A 126 12.72 -8.93 -17.55
C THR A 126 12.13 -7.82 -18.41
N GLY A 127 12.70 -6.61 -18.35
CA GLY A 127 12.13 -5.41 -18.96
C GLY A 127 10.88 -4.86 -18.21
N LEU A 128 10.57 -5.36 -17.01
CA LEU A 128 9.41 -4.92 -16.22
C LEU A 128 9.71 -3.71 -15.33
N THR A 129 10.99 -3.39 -15.10
CA THR A 129 11.43 -2.24 -14.28
C THR A 129 12.30 -1.29 -15.11
N PRO A 130 12.37 0.01 -14.77
CA PRO A 130 13.33 0.90 -15.40
C PRO A 130 14.76 0.47 -15.08
N SER A 131 15.71 0.83 -15.95
CA SER A 131 17.13 0.67 -15.67
C SER A 131 17.51 1.48 -14.43
N TYR A 132 18.43 0.96 -13.63
CA TYR A 132 18.82 1.60 -12.38
C TYR A 132 20.32 1.45 -12.08
N GLN A 133 20.82 2.29 -11.20
CA GLN A 133 22.18 2.26 -10.70
C GLN A 133 22.21 2.68 -9.23
N LEU A 134 22.94 1.94 -8.39
CA LEU A 134 23.28 2.43 -7.06
C LEU A 134 24.48 3.37 -7.17
N ILE A 135 24.39 4.50 -6.48
CA ILE A 135 25.44 5.51 -6.48
C ILE A 135 25.84 5.91 -5.06
N PRO A 136 27.13 6.12 -4.78
CA PRO A 136 27.55 6.75 -3.54
C PRO A 136 27.29 8.27 -3.59
N LYS A 137 27.28 8.90 -2.42
CA LYS A 137 27.07 10.34 -2.29
C LYS A 137 28.10 11.18 -3.04
N ASP A 138 29.33 10.69 -3.16
CA ASP A 138 30.47 11.35 -3.81
C ASP A 138 30.67 10.97 -5.28
N ILE A 139 29.66 10.35 -5.91
CA ILE A 139 29.68 9.94 -7.33
C ILE A 139 30.20 11.07 -8.23
N ARG A 140 30.99 10.72 -9.24
CA ARG A 140 31.42 11.63 -10.30
C ARG A 140 30.50 11.52 -11.51
N GLN A 141 30.46 12.58 -12.32
CA GLN A 141 29.56 12.62 -13.49
C GLN A 141 29.86 11.50 -14.48
N GLU A 142 31.15 11.20 -14.71
CA GLU A 142 31.59 10.14 -15.63
C GLU A 142 31.26 8.72 -15.19
N ASP A 143 30.90 8.52 -13.92
CA ASP A 143 30.52 7.23 -13.37
C ASP A 143 28.99 6.98 -13.47
N ILE A 144 28.22 7.96 -13.93
CA ILE A 144 26.76 7.82 -14.18
C ILE A 144 26.56 7.13 -15.53
N ARG A 145 25.80 6.03 -15.52
CA ARG A 145 25.55 5.18 -16.69
C ARG A 145 24.18 5.41 -17.34
N LEU A 146 23.36 6.29 -16.76
CA LEU A 146 22.00 6.57 -17.20
C LEU A 146 21.92 8.00 -17.73
N ASP A 147 21.02 8.25 -18.68
CA ASP A 147 20.81 9.56 -19.29
C ASP A 147 19.86 10.44 -18.48
N PHE A 148 20.18 11.72 -18.35
CA PHE A 148 19.28 12.70 -17.72
C PHE A 148 18.09 13.04 -18.63
N PRO A 149 16.89 13.35 -18.05
CA PRO A 149 16.61 13.44 -16.62
C PRO A 149 16.55 12.07 -15.95
N LEU A 150 16.92 12.02 -14.67
CA LEU A 150 16.93 10.80 -13.88
C LEU A 150 15.91 10.89 -12.73
N TRP A 151 15.63 9.77 -12.08
CA TRP A 151 14.90 9.71 -10.84
C TRP A 151 15.81 9.20 -9.72
N ILE A 152 16.03 10.05 -8.69
CA ILE A 152 16.80 9.65 -7.50
C ILE A 152 15.88 9.39 -6.34
N ARG A 153 16.21 8.42 -5.52
CA ARG A 153 15.56 8.13 -4.25
C ARG A 153 16.53 7.52 -3.24
N ASP A 154 16.19 7.65 -1.98
CA ASP A 154 16.72 6.80 -0.93
C ASP A 154 16.21 5.37 -1.17
N TYR A 155 17.11 4.37 -1.09
CA TYR A 155 16.74 2.96 -1.25
C TYR A 155 16.61 2.23 0.08
N SER A 156 16.89 2.89 1.19
CA SER A 156 16.80 2.31 2.52
C SER A 156 15.39 1.79 2.81
N GLU A 157 15.33 0.72 3.60
CA GLU A 157 14.07 0.09 3.99
C GLU A 157 13.21 1.06 4.80
N GLY A 158 11.91 1.09 4.51
CA GLY A 158 10.95 1.93 5.23
C GLY A 158 10.74 3.33 4.66
N THR A 159 11.43 3.74 3.60
CA THR A 159 11.14 5.01 2.92
C THR A 159 9.85 4.90 2.12
N THR A 160 8.81 5.59 2.58
CA THR A 160 7.48 5.60 1.97
C THR A 160 7.14 6.97 1.39
N SER A 161 6.10 7.02 0.55
CA SER A 161 5.47 8.27 0.08
C SER A 161 6.37 9.23 -0.71
N GLY A 162 7.41 8.72 -1.39
CA GLY A 162 8.28 9.55 -2.22
C GLY A 162 9.20 10.50 -1.45
N MET A 163 9.32 10.33 -0.12
CA MET A 163 10.30 11.09 0.68
C MET A 163 11.71 10.84 0.16
N GLY A 164 12.51 11.90 0.07
CA GLY A 164 13.87 11.83 -0.48
C GLY A 164 13.94 11.62 -1.99
N SER A 165 12.80 11.65 -2.71
CA SER A 165 12.77 11.49 -4.16
C SER A 165 12.83 12.83 -4.88
N PHE A 166 13.59 12.86 -5.97
CA PHE A 166 13.75 14.04 -6.81
C PHE A 166 13.99 13.64 -8.28
N MET A 167 13.77 14.55 -9.20
CA MET A 167 14.08 14.40 -10.62
C MET A 167 15.15 15.41 -11.02
N PRO A 168 16.45 15.07 -10.90
CA PRO A 168 17.52 15.91 -11.43
C PRO A 168 17.50 15.90 -12.97
N LYS A 169 17.63 17.08 -13.58
CA LYS A 169 17.70 17.26 -15.03
C LYS A 169 19.13 17.20 -15.56
N ASP A 170 20.10 17.37 -14.67
CA ASP A 170 21.52 17.39 -14.94
C ASP A 170 22.32 17.00 -13.70
N PHE A 171 23.64 16.90 -13.85
CA PHE A 171 24.52 16.50 -12.77
C PHE A 171 24.63 17.55 -11.66
N GLU A 172 24.48 18.84 -11.93
CA GLU A 172 24.53 19.89 -10.91
C GLU A 172 23.34 19.78 -9.96
N GLN A 173 22.14 19.55 -10.51
CA GLN A 173 20.95 19.31 -9.69
C GLN A 173 21.07 18.03 -8.87
N LEU A 174 21.60 16.96 -9.48
CA LEU A 174 21.87 15.71 -8.77
C LEU A 174 22.84 15.94 -7.60
N ARG A 175 23.96 16.61 -7.85
CA ARG A 175 24.97 16.93 -6.83
C ARG A 175 24.38 17.76 -5.69
N SER A 176 23.58 18.75 -6.03
CA SER A 176 22.90 19.59 -5.03
C SER A 176 21.96 18.75 -4.15
N TRP A 177 21.20 17.83 -4.73
CA TRP A 177 20.32 16.95 -4.00
C TRP A 177 21.06 15.98 -3.08
N LEU A 178 22.16 15.37 -3.56
CA LEU A 178 23.03 14.53 -2.73
C LEU A 178 23.59 15.27 -1.52
N ASN A 179 23.99 16.53 -1.70
CA ASN A 179 24.54 17.35 -0.61
C ASN A 179 23.51 17.73 0.46
N ILE A 180 22.26 18.01 0.07
CA ILE A 180 21.18 18.37 0.99
C ILE A 180 20.74 17.19 1.85
N ASN A 181 20.80 15.97 1.31
CA ASN A 181 20.39 14.75 2.03
C ASN A 181 21.56 14.23 2.88
N GLU A 182 21.81 14.90 4.00
CA GLU A 182 22.81 14.48 4.99
C GLU A 182 22.37 13.15 5.63
N GLY A 183 23.33 12.26 5.88
CA GLY A 183 23.08 10.97 6.53
C GLY A 183 22.67 9.82 5.60
N ILE A 184 22.60 10.08 4.27
CA ILE A 184 22.41 9.04 3.27
C ILE A 184 23.70 8.89 2.47
N ASP A 185 24.33 7.73 2.54
CA ASP A 185 25.61 7.46 1.86
C ASP A 185 25.43 6.86 0.46
N THR A 186 24.32 6.18 0.24
CA THR A 186 24.02 5.50 -1.03
C THR A 186 22.61 5.78 -1.49
N PHE A 187 22.45 6.08 -2.77
CA PHE A 187 21.16 6.38 -3.40
C PHE A 187 20.92 5.43 -4.57
N MET A 188 19.64 5.29 -4.94
CA MET A 188 19.23 4.60 -6.15
C MET A 188 18.84 5.63 -7.20
N LEU A 189 19.58 5.65 -8.31
CA LEU A 189 19.20 6.33 -9.55
C LEU A 189 18.44 5.36 -10.43
N SER A 190 17.44 5.84 -11.12
CA SER A 190 16.76 5.12 -12.21
C SER A 190 16.43 6.05 -13.36
N GLU A 191 16.13 5.48 -14.51
CA GLU A 191 15.54 6.20 -15.62
C GLU A 191 14.29 6.98 -15.15
N TYR A 192 14.14 8.21 -15.67
CA TYR A 192 12.92 8.98 -15.42
C TYR A 192 11.80 8.50 -16.34
N LEU A 193 10.68 8.17 -15.74
CA LEU A 193 9.49 7.72 -16.45
C LEU A 193 8.51 8.89 -16.57
N PRO A 194 8.31 9.47 -17.78
CA PRO A 194 7.51 10.68 -17.95
C PRO A 194 5.99 10.45 -18.04
N GLY A 195 5.56 9.20 -18.31
CA GLY A 195 4.18 8.87 -18.62
C GLY A 195 3.24 8.81 -17.42
N ARG A 196 2.10 8.12 -17.58
CA ARG A 196 1.04 8.00 -16.58
C ARG A 196 1.53 7.34 -15.28
N ASN A 197 1.01 7.78 -14.13
CA ASN A 197 1.16 7.07 -12.87
C ASN A 197 0.01 6.08 -12.71
N LEU A 198 0.31 4.82 -12.59
CA LEU A 198 -0.66 3.73 -12.62
C LEU A 198 -0.56 2.88 -11.35
N ALA A 199 -1.65 2.21 -11.02
CA ALA A 199 -1.67 1.19 -9.99
C ALA A 199 -2.53 0.01 -10.45
N CYS A 200 -2.06 -1.21 -10.22
CA CYS A 200 -2.83 -2.42 -10.47
C CYS A 200 -3.01 -3.20 -9.16
N PHE A 201 -4.26 -3.41 -8.80
CA PHE A 201 -4.67 -4.22 -7.65
C PHE A 201 -4.83 -5.67 -8.10
N LEU A 202 -4.25 -6.60 -7.37
CA LEU A 202 -4.30 -8.03 -7.66
C LEU A 202 -4.61 -8.78 -6.35
N LEU A 203 -5.75 -9.46 -6.30
CA LEU A 203 -6.15 -10.26 -5.15
C LEU A 203 -6.04 -11.74 -5.50
N TYR A 204 -5.21 -12.44 -4.75
CA TYR A 204 -4.95 -13.87 -4.90
C TYR A 204 -5.50 -14.69 -3.72
N ASP A 205 -5.90 -15.91 -4.01
CA ASP A 205 -6.18 -16.95 -3.03
C ASP A 205 -5.38 -18.20 -3.40
N ASN A 206 -4.35 -18.49 -2.60
CA ASN A 206 -3.50 -19.67 -2.77
C ASN A 206 -2.98 -19.89 -4.22
N GLY A 207 -2.49 -18.82 -4.84
CA GLY A 207 -1.94 -18.81 -6.20
C GLY A 207 -2.96 -18.51 -7.31
N GLU A 208 -4.24 -18.58 -7.02
CA GLU A 208 -5.31 -18.22 -7.96
C GLU A 208 -5.60 -16.72 -7.93
N LEU A 209 -5.50 -16.02 -9.07
CA LEU A 209 -5.94 -14.64 -9.20
C LEU A 209 -7.47 -14.60 -9.22
N LEU A 210 -8.07 -13.97 -8.19
CA LEU A 210 -9.52 -13.85 -8.06
C LEU A 210 -10.05 -12.52 -8.62
N LYS A 211 -9.38 -11.41 -8.31
CA LYS A 211 -9.81 -10.07 -8.72
C LYS A 211 -8.62 -9.21 -9.14
N TYR A 212 -8.83 -8.33 -10.11
CA TYR A 212 -7.89 -7.27 -10.45
C TYR A 212 -8.60 -5.99 -10.83
N GLY A 213 -7.90 -4.86 -10.73
CA GLY A 213 -8.38 -3.56 -11.15
C GLY A 213 -7.23 -2.59 -11.38
N VAL A 214 -7.34 -1.78 -12.43
CA VAL A 214 -6.32 -0.80 -12.82
C VAL A 214 -6.81 0.61 -12.55
N ALA A 215 -5.93 1.47 -12.04
CA ALA A 215 -6.21 2.87 -11.78
C ALA A 215 -5.08 3.77 -12.30
N GLU A 216 -5.43 4.97 -12.72
CA GLU A 216 -4.52 6.06 -13.00
C GLU A 216 -4.58 7.10 -11.89
N ARG A 217 -3.42 7.53 -11.39
CA ARG A 217 -3.27 8.62 -10.43
C ARG A 217 -2.92 9.90 -11.19
N GLN A 218 -3.90 10.77 -11.42
CA GLN A 218 -3.73 11.97 -12.26
C GLN A 218 -3.18 13.16 -11.49
N VAL A 219 -3.68 13.38 -10.27
CA VAL A 219 -3.26 14.49 -9.42
C VAL A 219 -3.01 13.97 -8.01
N TYR A 220 -1.87 14.33 -7.45
CA TYR A 220 -1.55 14.04 -6.05
C TYR A 220 -1.98 15.17 -5.14
N LEU A 221 -2.46 14.82 -3.97
CA LEU A 221 -2.83 15.75 -2.92
C LEU A 221 -1.59 16.54 -2.48
N MET A 222 -1.75 17.86 -2.35
CA MET A 222 -0.65 18.77 -1.97
C MET A 222 0.62 18.63 -2.84
N ALA A 223 0.50 18.17 -4.07
CA ALA A 223 1.64 17.98 -4.97
C ALA A 223 2.48 19.26 -5.18
N LYS A 224 1.86 20.43 -5.04
CA LYS A 224 2.55 21.73 -5.20
C LYS A 224 3.63 22.01 -4.14
N VAL A 225 3.50 21.39 -2.96
CA VAL A 225 4.47 21.60 -1.84
C VAL A 225 5.53 20.51 -1.78
N ALA A 226 5.38 19.41 -2.52
CA ALA A 226 6.38 18.35 -2.61
C ALA A 226 7.36 18.64 -3.75
N VAL A 227 8.66 18.58 -3.47
CA VAL A 227 9.71 18.79 -4.48
C VAL A 227 9.58 17.81 -5.65
N SER A 228 9.28 16.56 -5.35
CA SER A 228 9.02 15.51 -6.34
C SER A 228 7.65 15.65 -7.04
N ARG A 229 6.75 16.47 -6.50
CA ARG A 229 5.32 16.54 -6.84
C ARG A 229 4.54 15.23 -6.65
N ILE A 230 5.14 14.25 -5.97
CA ILE A 230 4.53 12.97 -5.62
C ILE A 230 4.42 12.93 -4.09
N THR A 231 3.21 12.74 -3.57
CA THR A 231 2.94 12.75 -2.13
C THR A 231 2.36 11.43 -1.60
N GLY A 232 2.30 10.39 -2.46
CA GLY A 232 1.72 9.09 -2.10
C GLY A 232 0.19 9.08 -1.99
N ASN A 233 -0.47 10.24 -1.88
CA ASN A 233 -1.92 10.35 -1.79
C ASN A 233 -2.52 10.96 -3.05
N THR A 234 -3.35 10.19 -3.75
CA THR A 234 -4.06 10.64 -4.95
C THR A 234 -5.24 11.53 -4.56
N ASN A 235 -5.33 12.71 -5.18
CA ASN A 235 -6.48 13.61 -5.11
C ASN A 235 -7.47 13.35 -6.25
N GLN A 236 -6.97 13.21 -7.48
CA GLN A 236 -7.78 12.90 -8.65
C GLN A 236 -7.21 11.71 -9.40
N GLY A 237 -8.08 10.81 -9.83
CA GLY A 237 -7.69 9.62 -10.60
C GLY A 237 -8.83 9.06 -11.44
N LYS A 238 -8.52 8.01 -12.16
CA LYS A 238 -9.44 7.23 -12.98
C LYS A 238 -9.31 5.75 -12.74
N LEU A 239 -10.37 4.99 -12.92
CA LEU A 239 -10.32 3.54 -13.06
C LEU A 239 -10.23 3.18 -14.54
N LEU A 240 -9.38 2.24 -14.89
CA LEU A 240 -9.04 1.93 -16.27
C LEU A 240 -9.37 0.48 -16.63
N ASN A 241 -9.71 0.27 -17.89
CA ASN A 241 -9.78 -1.03 -18.53
C ASN A 241 -8.50 -1.20 -19.37
N ASP A 242 -7.34 -1.32 -18.70
CA ASP A 242 -6.01 -1.34 -19.35
C ASP A 242 -5.34 -2.69 -19.14
N GLU A 243 -5.52 -3.58 -20.13
CA GLU A 243 -5.00 -4.95 -20.11
C GLU A 243 -3.47 -4.98 -20.10
N LYS A 244 -2.80 -4.06 -20.79
CA LYS A 244 -1.33 -4.00 -20.80
C LYS A 244 -0.76 -3.73 -19.41
N VAL A 245 -1.37 -2.81 -18.67
CA VAL A 245 -0.98 -2.52 -17.27
C VAL A 245 -1.22 -3.72 -16.37
N PHE A 246 -2.38 -4.38 -16.51
CA PHE A 246 -2.71 -5.59 -15.77
C PHE A 246 -1.69 -6.70 -16.03
N GLU A 247 -1.37 -7.00 -17.30
CA GLU A 247 -0.43 -8.07 -17.65
C GLU A 247 0.98 -7.80 -17.11
N VAL A 248 1.48 -6.57 -17.18
CA VAL A 248 2.79 -6.20 -16.61
C VAL A 248 2.79 -6.40 -15.10
N ALA A 249 1.75 -5.94 -14.41
CA ALA A 249 1.63 -6.08 -12.96
C ALA A 249 1.54 -7.56 -12.55
N ARG A 250 0.69 -8.35 -13.22
CA ARG A 250 0.54 -9.79 -12.98
C ARG A 250 1.86 -10.52 -13.17
N ASN A 251 2.52 -10.29 -14.31
CA ASN A 251 3.78 -10.96 -14.64
C ASN A 251 4.87 -10.67 -13.61
N ALA A 252 4.94 -9.44 -13.08
CA ALA A 252 5.88 -9.10 -12.02
C ALA A 252 5.60 -9.88 -10.73
N VAL A 253 4.34 -9.93 -10.29
CA VAL A 253 3.94 -10.64 -9.06
C VAL A 253 4.16 -12.14 -9.21
N GLU A 254 3.70 -12.75 -10.31
CA GLU A 254 3.81 -14.19 -10.54
C GLU A 254 5.28 -14.64 -10.72
N ARG A 255 6.13 -13.80 -11.34
CA ARG A 255 7.56 -14.08 -11.42
C ARG A 255 8.19 -14.12 -10.03
N ILE A 256 7.94 -13.12 -9.18
CA ILE A 256 8.52 -13.10 -7.82
C ILE A 256 7.98 -14.25 -6.99
N ALA A 257 6.68 -14.55 -7.06
CA ALA A 257 6.08 -15.71 -6.40
C ALA A 257 6.73 -17.02 -6.85
N GLY A 258 7.00 -17.17 -8.16
CA GLY A 258 7.72 -18.33 -8.71
C GLY A 258 9.16 -18.45 -8.18
N LEU A 259 9.87 -17.33 -8.05
CA LEU A 259 11.24 -17.30 -7.50
C LEU A 259 11.27 -17.65 -6.00
N THR A 260 10.26 -17.25 -5.25
CA THR A 260 10.16 -17.55 -3.81
C THR A 260 9.65 -18.97 -3.54
N GLY A 261 9.00 -19.59 -4.52
CA GLY A 261 8.39 -20.93 -4.40
C GLY A 261 7.16 -20.97 -3.50
N GLU A 262 6.55 -19.80 -3.20
CA GLU A 262 5.35 -19.67 -2.37
C GLU A 262 4.17 -19.22 -3.25
N PRO A 263 3.00 -19.90 -3.20
CA PRO A 263 1.81 -19.45 -3.93
C PRO A 263 1.36 -18.10 -3.38
N MET A 264 1.08 -17.16 -4.29
CA MET A 264 0.62 -15.82 -3.90
C MET A 264 -0.71 -15.90 -3.16
N ASN A 265 -0.86 -15.14 -2.09
CA ASN A 265 -2.07 -15.08 -1.28
C ASN A 265 -2.30 -13.65 -0.75
N GLY A 266 -3.56 -13.21 -0.73
CA GLY A 266 -3.95 -11.86 -0.30
C GLY A 266 -3.86 -10.81 -1.40
N LEU A 267 -4.02 -9.55 -1.00
CA LEU A 267 -4.01 -8.40 -1.90
C LEU A 267 -2.62 -7.79 -2.01
N VAL A 268 -2.17 -7.61 -3.25
CA VAL A 268 -1.01 -6.76 -3.57
C VAL A 268 -1.42 -5.65 -4.51
N VAL A 269 -0.73 -4.53 -4.41
CA VAL A 269 -0.94 -3.38 -5.31
C VAL A 269 0.39 -3.01 -5.93
N VAL A 270 0.48 -3.22 -7.24
CA VAL A 270 1.64 -2.87 -8.05
C VAL A 270 1.52 -1.43 -8.50
N ASP A 271 2.47 -0.59 -8.13
CA ASP A 271 2.60 0.77 -8.62
C ASP A 271 3.47 0.76 -9.88
N LEU A 272 2.96 1.38 -10.95
CA LEU A 272 3.63 1.44 -12.23
C LEU A 272 3.70 2.89 -12.72
N LYS A 273 4.66 3.13 -13.59
CA LYS A 273 4.77 4.39 -14.32
C LYS A 273 5.21 4.11 -15.74
N GLU A 274 4.63 4.83 -16.70
CA GLU A 274 4.97 4.62 -18.11
C GLU A 274 6.28 5.31 -18.48
N ASP A 275 7.05 4.64 -19.33
CA ASP A 275 8.18 5.21 -20.02
C ASP A 275 7.74 6.23 -21.12
N ALA A 276 8.70 6.79 -21.86
CA ALA A 276 8.43 7.74 -22.93
C ALA A 276 7.66 7.12 -24.12
N SER A 277 7.67 5.80 -24.24
CA SER A 277 6.96 5.05 -25.28
C SER A 277 5.57 4.55 -24.82
N GLY A 278 5.17 4.84 -23.59
CA GLY A 278 3.91 4.38 -23.01
C GLY A 278 3.95 2.92 -22.56
N ASN A 279 5.13 2.38 -22.22
CA ASN A 279 5.24 1.06 -21.62
C ASN A 279 5.17 1.19 -20.10
N PRO A 280 4.24 0.47 -19.43
CA PRO A 280 4.17 0.48 -17.98
C PRO A 280 5.38 -0.25 -17.39
N MET A 281 6.05 0.39 -16.43
CA MET A 281 7.19 -0.12 -15.69
C MET A 281 6.84 -0.20 -14.22
N VAL A 282 7.15 -1.31 -13.56
CA VAL A 282 6.94 -1.51 -12.13
C VAL A 282 7.91 -0.65 -11.32
N THR A 283 7.38 0.10 -10.37
CA THR A 283 8.17 0.98 -9.50
C THR A 283 8.13 0.58 -8.04
N GLU A 284 7.06 -0.11 -7.60
CA GLU A 284 6.83 -0.57 -6.22
C GLU A 284 5.76 -1.66 -6.20
N ILE A 285 5.82 -2.57 -5.24
CA ILE A 285 4.76 -3.53 -4.93
C ILE A 285 4.41 -3.39 -3.47
N ASN A 286 3.19 -2.95 -3.19
CA ASN A 286 2.63 -2.86 -1.84
C ASN A 286 1.94 -4.18 -1.50
N ILE A 287 2.27 -4.76 -0.37
CA ILE A 287 1.74 -6.07 0.10
C ILE A 287 0.45 -5.94 0.93
N ARG A 288 -0.33 -4.94 0.63
CA ARG A 288 -1.52 -4.55 1.41
C ARG A 288 -2.45 -3.69 0.57
N HIS A 289 -3.62 -3.39 1.13
CA HIS A 289 -4.47 -2.32 0.61
C HIS A 289 -3.73 -0.98 0.52
N VAL A 290 -4.18 -0.10 -0.34
CA VAL A 290 -3.71 1.29 -0.43
C VAL A 290 -4.88 2.26 -0.26
N ALA A 291 -4.59 3.52 -0.09
CA ALA A 291 -5.61 4.55 0.15
C ALA A 291 -6.68 4.67 -0.96
N PHE A 292 -6.43 4.10 -2.13
CA PHE A 292 -7.36 4.10 -3.27
C PHE A 292 -8.39 2.94 -3.24
N THR A 293 -8.30 2.02 -2.28
CA THR A 293 -9.17 0.83 -2.17
C THR A 293 -10.67 1.18 -2.17
N SER A 294 -11.08 2.20 -1.41
CA SER A 294 -12.49 2.61 -1.38
C SER A 294 -12.99 3.24 -2.68
N SER A 295 -12.09 3.71 -3.54
CA SER A 295 -12.46 4.22 -4.87
C SER A 295 -12.95 3.08 -5.76
N PHE A 296 -12.30 1.92 -5.72
CA PHE A 296 -12.76 0.73 -6.42
C PHE A 296 -14.09 0.22 -5.84
N ALA A 297 -14.23 0.18 -4.52
CA ALA A 297 -15.49 -0.21 -3.87
C ALA A 297 -16.65 0.70 -4.28
N ASN A 298 -16.41 2.01 -4.41
CA ASN A 298 -17.40 2.97 -4.90
C ASN A 298 -17.84 2.71 -6.35
N ALA A 299 -16.96 2.16 -7.16
CA ALA A 299 -17.23 1.80 -8.54
C ALA A 299 -17.81 0.39 -8.73
N GLY A 300 -18.00 -0.38 -7.64
CA GLY A 300 -18.58 -1.73 -7.68
C GLY A 300 -17.57 -2.88 -7.66
N LEU A 301 -16.25 -2.60 -7.63
CA LEU A 301 -15.20 -3.61 -7.46
C LEU A 301 -14.61 -3.54 -6.05
N ASN A 302 -15.23 -4.25 -5.11
CA ASN A 302 -14.87 -4.15 -3.70
C ASN A 302 -13.86 -5.23 -3.27
N PHE A 303 -12.56 -4.91 -3.36
CA PHE A 303 -11.48 -5.81 -2.94
C PHE A 303 -11.54 -6.19 -1.46
N ALA A 304 -11.91 -5.25 -0.58
CA ALA A 304 -12.00 -5.52 0.84
C ALA A 304 -13.15 -6.50 1.17
N GLU A 305 -14.29 -6.38 0.47
CA GLU A 305 -15.40 -7.34 0.58
C GLU A 305 -14.97 -8.73 0.11
N THR A 306 -14.36 -8.81 -1.08
CA THR A 306 -13.87 -10.10 -1.61
C THR A 306 -12.88 -10.76 -0.66
N GLN A 307 -11.94 -9.99 -0.13
CA GLN A 307 -10.97 -10.47 0.85
C GLN A 307 -11.66 -10.95 2.13
N PHE A 308 -12.67 -10.24 2.60
CA PHE A 308 -13.39 -10.61 3.82
C PHE A 308 -14.30 -11.84 3.62
N LEU A 309 -14.83 -12.05 2.42
CA LEU A 309 -15.54 -13.29 2.04
C LEU A 309 -14.61 -14.50 2.15
N LEU A 310 -13.37 -14.39 1.68
CA LEU A 310 -12.36 -15.45 1.84
C LEU A 310 -12.08 -15.74 3.32
N LEU A 311 -11.85 -14.70 4.13
CA LEU A 311 -11.58 -14.85 5.57
C LEU A 311 -12.73 -15.52 6.33
N THR A 312 -13.97 -15.25 5.93
CA THR A 312 -15.17 -15.84 6.55
C THR A 312 -15.56 -17.21 5.96
N GLY A 313 -14.78 -17.74 5.01
CA GLY A 313 -15.05 -19.05 4.37
C GLY A 313 -16.20 -19.02 3.36
N ARG A 314 -16.59 -17.83 2.87
CA ARG A 314 -17.71 -17.62 1.94
C ARG A 314 -17.20 -17.42 0.49
N LYS A 315 -16.21 -18.20 0.07
CA LYS A 315 -15.58 -18.11 -1.28
C LYS A 315 -16.59 -18.28 -2.41
N ASP A 316 -17.61 -19.11 -2.22
CA ASP A 316 -18.69 -19.39 -3.17
C ASP A 316 -19.60 -18.17 -3.44
N GLU A 317 -19.57 -17.16 -2.59
CA GLU A 317 -20.30 -15.89 -2.80
C GLU A 317 -19.49 -14.85 -3.61
N ILE A 318 -18.24 -15.15 -3.92
CA ILE A 318 -17.41 -14.30 -4.76
C ILE A 318 -17.86 -14.43 -6.21
N THR A 319 -18.22 -13.30 -6.84
CA THR A 319 -18.59 -13.30 -8.27
C THR A 319 -17.45 -13.84 -9.13
N PRO A 320 -17.71 -14.63 -10.20
CA PRO A 320 -16.67 -15.24 -11.03
C PRO A 320 -15.86 -14.21 -11.84
N ASP A 321 -16.44 -13.04 -12.11
CA ASP A 321 -15.75 -12.00 -12.90
C ASP A 321 -14.55 -11.44 -12.14
N LYS A 322 -13.37 -11.54 -12.73
CA LYS A 322 -12.12 -11.07 -12.12
C LYS A 322 -12.01 -9.56 -12.05
N THR A 323 -12.71 -8.83 -12.91
CA THR A 323 -12.79 -7.37 -12.95
C THR A 323 -14.15 -6.93 -13.47
N ILE A 324 -14.38 -5.63 -13.49
CA ILE A 324 -15.57 -5.02 -14.11
C ILE A 324 -15.14 -3.99 -15.15
N THR A 325 -16.02 -3.67 -16.08
CA THR A 325 -15.77 -2.61 -17.06
C THR A 325 -16.13 -1.25 -16.45
N PHE A 326 -15.15 -0.36 -16.39
CA PHE A 326 -15.34 1.01 -15.93
C PHE A 326 -15.74 1.93 -17.10
N PRO A 327 -16.68 2.88 -16.90
CA PRO A 327 -16.98 3.89 -17.91
C PRO A 327 -15.73 4.69 -18.31
N LYS A 328 -15.59 5.00 -19.60
CA LYS A 328 -14.39 5.68 -20.12
C LYS A 328 -14.12 7.04 -19.44
N ASP A 329 -15.19 7.77 -19.11
CA ASP A 329 -15.12 9.13 -18.55
C ASP A 329 -15.35 9.15 -17.04
N ASN A 330 -15.05 8.03 -16.35
CA ASN A 330 -15.14 7.99 -14.90
C ASN A 330 -14.11 8.92 -14.23
N LEU A 331 -14.44 9.40 -13.05
CA LEU A 331 -13.60 10.28 -12.29
C LEU A 331 -13.66 9.89 -10.80
N ILE A 332 -12.49 9.75 -10.19
CA ILE A 332 -12.35 9.57 -8.76
C ILE A 332 -11.80 10.87 -8.17
N LEU A 333 -12.52 11.43 -7.21
CA LEU A 333 -12.07 12.57 -6.42
C LEU A 333 -11.89 12.17 -4.97
N ARG A 334 -10.79 12.61 -4.38
CA ARG A 334 -10.47 12.43 -2.97
C ARG A 334 -9.93 13.75 -2.42
N ASP A 335 -10.35 14.09 -1.22
CA ASP A 335 -9.88 15.27 -0.53
C ASP A 335 -9.50 14.96 0.92
N VAL A 336 -8.74 15.84 1.55
CA VAL A 336 -8.38 15.79 2.98
C VAL A 336 -9.14 16.82 3.79
N ASP A 337 -9.78 17.79 3.16
CA ASP A 337 -10.57 18.82 3.82
C ASP A 337 -11.98 18.29 4.14
N GLY A 338 -12.05 17.42 5.12
CA GLY A 338 -13.31 16.93 5.66
C GLY A 338 -13.94 17.93 6.65
N LEU A 339 -15.18 17.66 7.06
CA LEU A 339 -15.86 18.49 8.05
C LEU A 339 -15.08 18.47 9.39
N PRO A 340 -14.80 19.64 10.00
CA PRO A 340 -14.15 19.67 11.30
C PRO A 340 -15.04 19.02 12.35
N ILE A 341 -14.45 18.25 13.27
CA ILE A 341 -15.12 17.72 14.44
C ILE A 341 -14.67 18.49 15.69
N TYR A 342 -15.57 18.66 16.64
CA TYR A 342 -15.28 19.19 17.97
C TYR A 342 -15.52 18.10 19.01
N LEU A 343 -14.55 17.89 19.88
CA LEU A 343 -14.61 16.94 20.98
C LEU A 343 -14.35 17.69 22.28
N GLU A 344 -15.26 17.62 23.24
CA GLU A 344 -15.09 18.24 24.56
C GLU A 344 -14.02 17.53 25.39
N SER A 345 -13.85 16.22 25.19
CA SER A 345 -12.80 15.42 25.78
C SER A 345 -12.25 14.43 24.77
N PHE A 346 -10.99 14.05 24.92
CA PHE A 346 -10.39 13.03 24.09
C PHE A 346 -10.66 11.63 24.69
N PRO A 347 -11.29 10.73 23.95
CA PRO A 347 -11.48 9.37 24.42
C PRO A 347 -10.12 8.66 24.43
N GLU A 348 -9.48 8.59 25.60
CA GLU A 348 -8.26 7.82 25.77
C GLU A 348 -8.60 6.33 25.83
N VAL A 349 -7.97 5.56 24.95
CA VAL A 349 -7.98 4.10 25.02
C VAL A 349 -6.54 3.61 24.97
N ASN A 350 -5.95 3.47 26.15
CA ASN A 350 -4.59 2.95 26.32
C ASN A 350 -4.65 1.50 26.82
N PRO A 351 -4.04 0.53 26.12
CA PRO A 351 -4.01 -0.85 26.59
C PRO A 351 -3.08 -1.10 27.79
N GLY A 352 -2.35 -0.06 28.24
CA GLY A 352 -1.34 -0.16 29.29
C GLY A 352 -1.74 0.37 30.67
N GLU A 353 -2.91 0.94 30.85
CA GLU A 353 -3.39 1.48 32.12
C GLU A 353 -4.57 0.65 32.66
N SER A 354 -4.26 -0.56 33.11
CA SER A 354 -5.17 -1.35 33.96
C SER A 354 -4.38 -1.94 35.11
#